data_054ce40461075f76ac67604f5f003d45
#
_entry.id   054ce40461075f76ac67604f5f003d45
#
_cell.length_a   1.000
_cell.length_b   1.000
_cell.length_c   1.000
_cell.angle_alpha   90.00
_cell.angle_beta   90.00
_cell.angle_gamma   90.00
#
_symmetry.space_group_name_H-M   'P 1'
#
loop_
_entity.id
_entity.type
_entity.pdbx_description
1 polymer ?
#
loop_
_entity_poly.entity_id
_entity_poly.type
_entity_poly.pdbx_seq_one_letter_code
_entity_poly.pdbx_strand_id
1 'polypeptide(L)'
;SELKFGDNDCLASLLVNLTGADLFINLTSASGVLAADPQKNPQAPILDHIDDVAALDLGQLCGGKTSVGTGGMYSKLLAARRAAQIGVPTLILPGREPHVITRAFAACGVCAAPQGHQPFTGGTWVCPARHAIPRRKFWLAYQSDPAGSVHVDAGAAKALLHKGGSLLP
;
A
#
# COMPACT_ATOMS: atom_id res chain seq x y z
N SER A 1 21.78 15.18 -5.61
CA SER A 1 20.51 14.87 -6.26
C SER A 1 19.43 14.93 -5.21
N GLU A 2 18.59 15.97 -5.28
CA GLU A 2 17.44 16.13 -4.40
C GLU A 2 16.47 14.99 -4.72
N LEU A 3 16.20 14.15 -3.72
CA LEU A 3 15.10 13.21 -3.75
C LEU A 3 13.82 14.06 -3.89
N LYS A 4 13.28 14.14 -5.09
CA LYS A 4 11.94 14.72 -5.31
C LYS A 4 10.90 13.76 -4.72
N PHE A 5 10.76 13.78 -3.41
CA PHE A 5 9.61 13.20 -2.74
C PHE A 5 8.40 14.10 -3.01
N GLY A 6 7.84 13.99 -4.21
CA GLY A 6 6.66 14.75 -4.58
C GLY A 6 5.37 14.29 -3.89
N ASP A 7 5.46 13.26 -3.02
CA ASP A 7 4.29 12.64 -2.41
C ASP A 7 4.63 12.13 -1.00
N ASN A 8 4.00 12.72 0.00
CA ASN A 8 4.15 12.33 1.40
C ASN A 8 3.70 10.88 1.67
N ASP A 9 2.74 10.36 0.91
CA ASP A 9 2.27 8.99 1.04
C ASP A 9 3.36 8.00 0.61
N CYS A 10 4.09 8.33 -0.46
CA CYS A 10 5.25 7.54 -0.91
C CYS A 10 6.34 7.50 0.16
N LEU A 11 6.71 8.67 0.72
CA LEU A 11 7.68 8.77 1.80
C LEU A 11 7.23 7.98 3.03
N ALA A 12 5.97 8.10 3.43
CA ALA A 12 5.40 7.36 4.56
C ALA A 12 5.54 5.84 4.36
N SER A 13 5.28 5.32 3.17
CA SER A 13 5.44 3.89 2.88
C SER A 13 6.88 3.38 3.04
N LEU A 14 7.88 4.21 2.73
CA LEU A 14 9.29 3.89 2.97
C LEU A 14 9.63 3.92 4.47
N LEU A 15 9.08 4.89 5.21
CA LEU A 15 9.25 4.98 6.66
C LEU A 15 8.63 3.77 7.38
N VAL A 16 7.48 3.26 6.94
CA VAL A 16 6.88 2.01 7.46
C VAL A 16 7.88 0.85 7.42
N ASN A 17 8.61 0.71 6.31
CA ASN A 17 9.65 -0.32 6.20
C ASN A 17 10.85 -0.04 7.12
N LEU A 18 11.31 1.21 7.16
CA LEU A 18 12.51 1.61 7.92
C LEU A 18 12.30 1.48 9.44
N THR A 19 11.14 1.91 9.93
CA THR A 19 10.82 1.89 11.37
C THR A 19 10.40 0.52 11.89
N GLY A 20 10.11 -0.41 10.98
CA GLY A 20 9.60 -1.71 11.39
C GLY A 20 8.15 -1.67 11.89
N ALA A 21 7.35 -0.69 11.45
CA ALA A 21 5.97 -0.55 11.88
C ALA A 21 5.14 -1.80 11.58
N ASP A 22 4.19 -2.10 12.47
CA ASP A 22 3.25 -3.23 12.37
C ASP A 22 1.91 -2.81 11.78
N LEU A 23 1.64 -1.51 11.73
CA LEU A 23 0.44 -0.92 11.16
C LEU A 23 0.77 0.42 10.52
N PHE A 24 0.22 0.66 9.35
CA PHE A 24 0.29 1.95 8.67
C PHE A 24 -1.09 2.63 8.73
N ILE A 25 -1.15 3.84 9.27
CA ILE A 25 -2.38 4.63 9.29
C ILE A 25 -2.21 5.83 8.37
N ASN A 26 -3.08 5.94 7.37
CA ASN A 26 -3.12 7.04 6.44
C ASN A 26 -4.39 7.86 6.66
N LEU A 27 -4.25 9.10 7.13
CA LEU A 27 -5.35 10.01 7.31
C LEU A 27 -5.66 10.77 6.02
N THR A 28 -6.92 10.79 5.62
CA THR A 28 -7.38 11.43 4.39
C THR A 28 -8.55 12.37 4.64
N SER A 29 -8.84 13.25 3.67
CA SER A 29 -10.06 14.07 3.69
C SER A 29 -11.31 13.30 3.23
N ALA A 30 -11.13 12.15 2.57
CA ALA A 30 -12.24 11.27 2.16
C ALA A 30 -12.66 10.34 3.28
N SER A 31 -13.88 9.81 3.23
CA SER A 31 -14.40 8.87 4.24
C SER A 31 -13.77 7.47 4.13
N GLY A 32 -13.05 7.18 3.07
CA GLY A 32 -12.40 5.90 2.78
C GLY A 32 -12.15 5.74 1.29
N VAL A 33 -11.81 4.53 0.87
CA VAL A 33 -11.66 4.18 -0.55
C VAL A 33 -13.03 3.86 -1.13
N LEU A 34 -13.39 4.52 -2.22
CA LEU A 34 -14.64 4.26 -2.94
C LEU A 34 -14.46 3.09 -3.92
N ALA A 35 -15.53 2.34 -4.16
CA ALA A 35 -15.55 1.21 -5.09
C ALA A 35 -15.43 1.62 -6.56
N ALA A 36 -15.56 2.91 -6.87
CA ALA A 36 -15.41 3.47 -8.21
C ALA A 36 -14.94 4.93 -8.13
N ASP A 37 -14.50 5.46 -9.27
CA ASP A 37 -14.16 6.87 -9.42
C ASP A 37 -15.35 7.78 -9.04
N PRO A 38 -15.23 8.65 -8.04
CA PRO A 38 -16.31 9.53 -7.59
C PRO A 38 -16.77 10.54 -8.65
N GLN A 39 -15.93 10.84 -9.64
CA GLN A 39 -16.32 11.71 -10.74
C GLN A 39 -17.30 11.02 -11.71
N LYS A 40 -17.16 9.69 -11.85
CA LYS A 40 -18.03 8.87 -12.70
C LYS A 40 -19.23 8.31 -11.94
N ASN A 41 -19.05 8.00 -10.67
CA ASN A 41 -20.11 7.47 -9.81
C ASN A 41 -20.04 8.13 -8.41
N PRO A 42 -20.73 9.26 -8.22
CA PRO A 42 -20.78 9.96 -6.94
C PRO A 42 -21.42 9.15 -5.80
N GLN A 43 -22.19 8.10 -6.12
CA GLN A 43 -22.85 7.21 -5.18
C GLN A 43 -22.06 5.91 -4.94
N ALA A 44 -20.79 5.84 -5.38
CA ALA A 44 -19.98 4.65 -5.15
C ALA A 44 -19.86 4.36 -3.65
N PRO A 45 -20.11 3.11 -3.21
CA PRO A 45 -19.96 2.75 -1.80
C PRO A 45 -18.51 2.77 -1.37
N ILE A 46 -18.28 2.97 -0.08
CA ILE A 46 -16.95 2.83 0.53
C ILE A 46 -16.60 1.34 0.58
N LEU A 47 -15.37 1.01 0.23
CA LEU A 47 -14.78 -0.31 0.45
C LEU A 47 -14.29 -0.37 1.90
N ASP A 48 -15.04 -1.04 2.76
CA ASP A 48 -14.64 -1.20 4.16
C ASP A 48 -13.36 -2.06 4.28
N HIS A 49 -13.16 -2.96 3.33
CA HIS A 49 -12.10 -3.94 3.34
C HIS A 49 -11.53 -4.21 1.94
N ILE A 50 -10.20 -4.31 1.83
CA ILE A 50 -9.47 -4.67 0.63
C ILE A 50 -8.55 -5.84 0.95
N ASP A 51 -8.90 -7.03 0.49
CA ASP A 51 -8.14 -8.27 0.74
C ASP A 51 -6.80 -8.30 -0.01
N ASP A 52 -6.80 -7.82 -1.25
CA ASP A 52 -5.62 -7.79 -2.11
C ASP A 52 -5.56 -6.47 -2.89
N VAL A 53 -4.81 -5.53 -2.35
CA VAL A 53 -4.60 -4.23 -3.00
C VAL A 53 -3.76 -4.34 -4.28
N ALA A 54 -3.01 -5.43 -4.48
CA ALA A 54 -2.24 -5.64 -5.71
C ALA A 54 -3.14 -6.00 -6.89
N ALA A 55 -4.27 -6.66 -6.64
CA ALA A 55 -5.25 -7.03 -7.65
C ALA A 55 -6.11 -5.84 -8.14
N LEU A 56 -6.11 -4.71 -7.41
CA LEU A 56 -6.90 -3.54 -7.80
C LEU A 56 -6.29 -2.79 -8.99
N ASP A 57 -7.12 -2.44 -9.97
CA ASP A 57 -6.77 -1.46 -10.98
C ASP A 57 -6.93 -0.04 -10.41
N LEU A 58 -5.84 0.49 -9.88
CA LEU A 58 -5.81 1.82 -9.26
C LEU A 58 -6.13 2.93 -10.26
N GLY A 59 -5.84 2.72 -11.54
CA GLY A 59 -6.16 3.69 -12.60
C GLY A 59 -7.65 3.83 -12.82
N GLN A 60 -8.38 2.72 -12.86
CA GLN A 60 -9.83 2.73 -12.99
C GLN A 60 -10.52 3.24 -11.72
N LEU A 61 -10.03 2.83 -10.54
CA LEU A 61 -10.62 3.18 -9.26
C LEU A 61 -10.48 4.68 -8.94
N CYS A 62 -9.40 5.30 -9.35
CA CYS A 62 -9.04 6.68 -9.01
C CYS A 62 -9.14 7.67 -10.18
N GLY A 63 -9.80 7.31 -11.29
CA GLY A 63 -10.08 8.26 -12.36
C GLY A 63 -8.97 8.47 -13.40
N GLY A 64 -8.03 7.53 -13.53
CA GLY A 64 -7.00 7.55 -14.58
C GLY A 64 -5.80 8.47 -14.27
N LYS A 65 -4.83 8.50 -15.20
CA LYS A 65 -3.53 9.17 -15.05
C LYS A 65 -3.57 10.71 -14.97
N THR A 66 -4.72 11.34 -15.15
CA THR A 66 -4.86 12.80 -15.11
C THR A 66 -4.87 13.38 -13.71
N SER A 67 -5.03 12.55 -12.69
CA SER A 67 -4.80 12.93 -11.30
C SER A 67 -3.30 12.80 -10.92
N VAL A 68 -2.41 13.29 -11.76
CA VAL A 68 -1.01 13.56 -11.40
C VAL A 68 -0.94 14.86 -10.58
N GLY A 69 -1.92 15.04 -9.70
CA GLY A 69 -1.82 15.94 -8.56
C GLY A 69 -1.07 15.19 -7.48
N THR A 70 -0.07 15.79 -6.93
CA THR A 70 0.70 15.34 -5.78
C THR A 70 -0.25 15.06 -4.60
N GLY A 71 -0.58 13.79 -4.37
CA GLY A 71 -1.49 13.38 -3.30
C GLY A 71 -2.93 13.11 -3.82
N GLY A 72 -3.57 12.12 -3.31
CA GLY A 72 -4.91 11.68 -3.68
C GLY A 72 -5.12 10.24 -3.26
N MET A 73 -6.29 9.68 -3.56
CA MET A 73 -6.55 8.28 -3.21
C MET A 73 -5.59 7.31 -3.92
N TYR A 74 -5.17 7.64 -5.15
CA TYR A 74 -4.19 6.85 -5.90
C TYR A 74 -2.86 6.70 -5.15
N SER A 75 -2.28 7.80 -4.66
CA SER A 75 -1.01 7.75 -3.91
C SER A 75 -1.14 6.99 -2.59
N LYS A 76 -2.28 7.13 -1.90
CA LYS A 76 -2.57 6.41 -0.65
C LYS A 76 -2.68 4.90 -0.88
N LEU A 77 -3.37 4.48 -1.93
CA LEU A 77 -3.46 3.07 -2.31
C LEU A 77 -2.12 2.50 -2.80
N LEU A 78 -1.30 3.31 -3.48
CA LEU A 78 0.05 2.91 -3.86
C LEU A 78 0.94 2.73 -2.63
N ALA A 79 0.84 3.63 -1.64
CA ALA A 79 1.54 3.51 -0.37
C ALA A 79 1.06 2.28 0.43
N ALA A 80 -0.25 2.03 0.48
CA ALA A 80 -0.83 0.85 1.10
C ALA A 80 -0.36 -0.45 0.40
N ARG A 81 -0.28 -0.47 -0.95
CA ARG A 81 0.27 -1.60 -1.71
C ARG A 81 1.71 -1.90 -1.33
N ARG A 82 2.53 -0.88 -1.15
CA ARG A 82 3.93 -1.02 -0.70
C ARG A 82 4.02 -1.57 0.71
N ALA A 83 3.21 -1.06 1.63
CA ALA A 83 3.12 -1.57 3.01
C ALA A 83 2.66 -3.03 3.02
N ALA A 84 1.63 -3.38 2.25
CA ALA A 84 1.13 -4.74 2.13
C ALA A 84 2.21 -5.72 1.65
N GLN A 85 3.06 -5.33 0.69
CA GLN A 85 4.15 -6.17 0.18
C GLN A 85 5.18 -6.59 1.24
N ILE A 86 5.35 -5.80 2.29
CA ILE A 86 6.22 -6.13 3.44
C ILE A 86 5.45 -6.72 4.63
N GLY A 87 4.18 -7.10 4.41
CA GLY A 87 3.35 -7.73 5.43
C GLY A 87 2.71 -6.76 6.42
N VAL A 88 2.65 -5.46 6.11
CA VAL A 88 2.07 -4.45 6.99
C VAL A 88 0.69 -4.05 6.49
N PRO A 89 -0.38 -4.22 7.31
CA PRO A 89 -1.71 -3.73 6.97
C PRO A 89 -1.77 -2.21 6.99
N THR A 90 -2.75 -1.65 6.27
CA THR A 90 -2.97 -0.20 6.23
C THR A 90 -4.42 0.12 6.60
N LEU A 91 -4.61 1.15 7.44
CA LEU A 91 -5.89 1.81 7.68
C LEU A 91 -5.93 3.15 6.94
N ILE A 92 -6.92 3.34 6.08
CA ILE A 92 -7.20 4.64 5.43
C ILE A 92 -8.42 5.22 6.13
N LEU A 93 -8.24 6.32 6.87
CA LEU A 93 -9.23 6.88 7.78
C LEU A 93 -9.56 8.34 7.46
N PRO A 94 -10.82 8.79 7.70
CA PRO A 94 -11.22 10.19 7.57
C PRO A 94 -10.60 11.05 8.66
N GLY A 95 -9.48 11.70 8.36
CA GLY A 95 -8.70 12.46 9.32
C GLY A 95 -9.38 13.70 9.91
N ARG A 96 -10.52 14.11 9.36
CA ARG A 96 -11.34 15.23 9.90
C ARG A 96 -12.29 14.80 11.01
N GLU A 97 -12.51 13.49 11.17
CA GLU A 97 -13.41 12.98 12.21
C GLU A 97 -12.72 12.91 13.56
N PRO A 98 -13.35 13.44 14.62
CA PRO A 98 -12.82 13.32 15.98
C PRO A 98 -12.69 11.85 16.40
N HIS A 99 -11.60 11.54 17.09
CA HIS A 99 -11.35 10.21 17.66
C HIS A 99 -11.33 9.04 16.66
N VAL A 100 -11.13 9.32 15.35
CA VAL A 100 -11.18 8.27 14.32
C VAL A 100 -10.18 7.15 14.56
N ILE A 101 -8.97 7.48 14.99
CA ILE A 101 -7.93 6.49 15.30
C ILE A 101 -8.37 5.63 16.49
N THR A 102 -8.83 6.23 17.59
CA THR A 102 -9.29 5.50 18.77
C THR A 102 -10.45 4.57 18.44
N ARG A 103 -11.42 5.02 17.64
CA ARG A 103 -12.56 4.21 17.17
C ARG A 103 -12.09 3.04 16.30
N ALA A 104 -11.15 3.30 15.39
CA ALA A 104 -10.59 2.25 14.53
C ALA A 104 -9.89 1.17 15.35
N PHE A 105 -9.11 1.57 16.35
CA PHE A 105 -8.46 0.63 17.27
C PHE A 105 -9.45 -0.17 18.08
N ALA A 106 -10.51 0.45 18.59
CA ALA A 106 -11.55 -0.24 19.34
C ALA A 106 -12.32 -1.25 18.47
N ALA A 107 -12.60 -0.91 17.21
CA ALA A 107 -13.32 -1.78 16.28
C ALA A 107 -12.46 -2.95 15.76
N CYS A 108 -11.18 -2.71 15.49
CA CYS A 108 -10.29 -3.72 14.91
C CYS A 108 -9.69 -4.69 15.96
N GLY A 109 -9.88 -4.46 17.25
CA GLY A 109 -9.27 -5.29 18.29
C GLY A 109 -7.74 -5.36 18.13
N VAL A 110 -7.08 -4.24 18.00
CA VAL A 110 -5.71 -4.05 17.46
C VAL A 110 -4.60 -4.83 18.17
N CYS A 111 -4.91 -5.54 19.23
CA CYS A 111 -3.95 -6.45 19.87
C CYS A 111 -3.95 -7.87 19.29
N ALA A 112 -4.86 -8.18 18.35
CA ALA A 112 -4.87 -9.46 17.66
C ALA A 112 -4.83 -9.18 16.15
N ALA A 113 -3.90 -9.82 15.42
CA ALA A 113 -3.95 -9.82 13.97
C ALA A 113 -5.39 -10.17 13.55
N PRO A 114 -6.07 -9.39 12.69
CA PRO A 114 -7.44 -9.65 12.34
C PRO A 114 -7.52 -10.96 11.58
N GLN A 115 -7.80 -12.02 12.32
CA GLN A 115 -8.21 -13.29 11.76
C GLN A 115 -9.73 -13.22 11.57
N GLY A 116 -10.12 -12.92 10.34
CA GLY A 116 -11.52 -12.88 9.96
C GLY A 116 -12.04 -11.46 9.69
N HIS A 117 -12.99 -11.38 8.79
CA HIS A 117 -13.68 -10.17 8.35
C HIS A 117 -14.45 -9.55 9.54
N GLN A 118 -13.81 -8.65 10.27
CA GLN A 118 -14.54 -7.76 11.15
C GLN A 118 -15.01 -6.57 10.28
N PRO A 119 -16.31 -6.27 10.24
CA PRO A 119 -16.80 -5.11 9.50
C PRO A 119 -16.25 -3.85 10.19
N PHE A 120 -15.23 -3.26 9.60
CA PHE A 120 -14.71 -1.96 10.01
C PHE A 120 -15.53 -0.89 9.30
N THR A 121 -16.37 -0.19 10.04
CA THR A 121 -17.14 0.95 9.52
C THR A 121 -16.45 2.25 9.88
N GLY A 122 -16.21 3.11 8.90
CA GLY A 122 -15.60 4.44 9.12
C GLY A 122 -14.20 4.61 8.54
N GLY A 123 -13.89 3.89 7.47
CA GLY A 123 -12.65 3.95 6.72
C GLY A 123 -12.45 2.70 5.88
N THR A 124 -11.22 2.45 5.46
CA THR A 124 -10.87 1.26 4.67
C THR A 124 -9.71 0.52 5.33
N TRP A 125 -9.90 -0.77 5.60
CA TRP A 125 -8.84 -1.69 5.97
C TRP A 125 -8.23 -2.32 4.72
N VAL A 126 -6.92 -2.24 4.58
CA VAL A 126 -6.16 -2.90 3.50
C VAL A 126 -5.32 -4.01 4.12
N CYS A 127 -5.57 -5.24 3.69
CA CYS A 127 -4.85 -6.42 4.16
C CYS A 127 -3.37 -6.42 3.74
N PRO A 128 -2.50 -7.01 4.57
CA PRO A 128 -1.15 -7.34 4.14
C PRO A 128 -1.17 -8.40 3.05
N ALA A 129 -0.16 -8.41 2.17
CA ALA A 129 -0.02 -9.46 1.17
C ALA A 129 0.17 -10.83 1.83
N ARG A 130 -0.43 -11.88 1.25
CA ARG A 130 -0.30 -13.27 1.75
C ARG A 130 1.15 -13.74 1.82
N HIS A 131 1.99 -13.26 0.92
CA HIS A 131 3.42 -13.55 0.85
C HIS A 131 4.20 -12.24 0.91
N ALA A 132 4.63 -11.90 2.10
CA ALA A 132 5.44 -10.70 2.30
C ALA A 132 6.87 -10.91 1.78
N ILE A 133 7.41 -9.89 1.12
CA ILE A 133 8.82 -9.86 0.76
C ILE A 133 9.66 -9.38 1.94
N PRO A 134 10.90 -9.90 2.11
CA PRO A 134 11.80 -9.40 3.14
C PRO A 134 12.04 -7.89 2.99
N ARG A 135 12.04 -7.16 4.10
CA ARG A 135 12.23 -5.69 4.13
C ARG A 135 13.47 -5.21 3.39
N ARG A 136 14.58 -5.99 3.46
CA ARG A 136 15.79 -5.70 2.71
C ARG A 136 15.58 -5.76 1.19
N LYS A 137 14.83 -6.77 0.69
CA LYS A 137 14.49 -6.88 -0.74
C LYS A 137 13.58 -5.76 -1.19
N PHE A 138 12.67 -5.31 -0.33
CA PHE A 138 11.83 -4.15 -0.59
C PHE A 138 12.66 -2.89 -0.86
N TRP A 139 13.68 -2.61 -0.03
CA TRP A 139 14.58 -1.48 -0.25
C TRP A 139 15.25 -1.53 -1.61
N LEU A 140 15.76 -2.69 -2.01
CA LEU A 140 16.42 -2.87 -3.32
C LEU A 140 15.46 -2.66 -4.47
N ALA A 141 14.20 -3.12 -4.35
CA ALA A 141 13.18 -2.99 -5.39
C ALA A 141 12.70 -1.54 -5.59
N TYR A 142 12.75 -0.72 -4.55
CA TYR A 142 12.26 0.67 -4.58
C TYR A 142 13.37 1.73 -4.63
N GLN A 143 14.62 1.33 -4.79
CA GLN A 143 15.67 2.29 -5.17
C GLN A 143 15.43 2.76 -6.61
N SER A 144 15.24 4.04 -6.75
CA SER A 144 14.66 4.67 -7.95
C SER A 144 15.63 4.86 -9.11
N ASP A 145 16.89 4.48 -8.98
CA ASP A 145 17.89 4.80 -10.02
C ASP A 145 18.95 3.69 -10.14
N PRO A 146 18.62 2.56 -10.84
CA PRO A 146 19.60 1.52 -11.07
C PRO A 146 20.70 2.06 -12.00
N ALA A 147 21.96 1.90 -11.59
CA ALA A 147 23.12 2.33 -12.35
C ALA A 147 23.31 1.57 -13.68
N GLY A 148 22.50 0.52 -13.91
CA GLY A 148 22.55 -0.30 -15.12
C GLY A 148 21.60 -1.49 -15.07
N SER A 149 21.68 -2.34 -16.09
CA SER A 149 20.93 -3.61 -16.19
C SER A 149 21.87 -4.77 -16.43
N VAL A 150 21.51 -5.92 -15.88
CA VAL A 150 22.23 -7.20 -16.13
C VAL A 150 21.28 -8.11 -16.89
N HIS A 151 21.70 -8.53 -18.08
CA HIS A 151 20.99 -9.51 -18.87
C HIS A 151 21.45 -10.92 -18.49
N VAL A 152 20.51 -11.76 -18.11
CA VAL A 152 20.77 -13.13 -17.71
C VAL A 152 20.12 -14.12 -18.70
N ASP A 153 20.73 -15.30 -18.88
CA ASP A 153 20.13 -16.36 -19.67
C ASP A 153 18.92 -17.01 -18.97
N ALA A 154 18.19 -17.85 -19.71
CA ALA A 154 17.00 -18.50 -19.19
C ALA A 154 17.28 -19.43 -17.99
N GLY A 155 18.47 -20.02 -17.93
CA GLY A 155 18.90 -20.89 -16.82
C GLY A 155 19.15 -20.09 -15.54
N ALA A 156 19.87 -18.99 -15.63
CA ALA A 156 20.11 -18.08 -14.52
C ALA A 156 18.81 -17.43 -14.05
N ALA A 157 17.94 -17.00 -14.96
CA ALA A 157 16.62 -16.47 -14.62
C ALA A 157 15.78 -17.49 -13.83
N LYS A 158 15.76 -18.75 -14.27
CA LYS A 158 15.04 -19.84 -13.58
C LYS A 158 15.63 -20.12 -12.19
N ALA A 159 16.96 -20.09 -12.06
CA ALA A 159 17.63 -20.29 -10.77
C ALA A 159 17.32 -19.17 -9.78
N LEU A 160 17.31 -17.91 -10.22
CA LEU A 160 16.98 -16.75 -9.40
C LEU A 160 15.52 -16.75 -8.96
N LEU A 161 14.57 -17.01 -9.88
CA LEU A 161 13.15 -16.89 -9.63
C LEU A 161 12.57 -18.08 -8.86
N HIS A 162 13.05 -19.30 -9.11
CA HIS A 162 12.42 -20.52 -8.60
C HIS A 162 13.26 -21.32 -7.62
N LYS A 163 14.58 -21.12 -7.58
CA LYS A 163 15.49 -21.90 -6.70
C LYS A 163 16.14 -21.06 -5.61
N GLY A 164 15.81 -19.78 -5.50
CA GLY A 164 16.43 -18.88 -4.52
C GLY A 164 17.94 -18.70 -4.72
N GLY A 165 18.42 -18.96 -5.93
CA GLY A 165 19.81 -18.77 -6.30
C GLY A 165 20.24 -17.31 -6.23
N SER A 166 21.54 -17.06 -6.21
CA SER A 166 22.12 -15.71 -6.33
C SER A 166 23.06 -15.66 -7.52
N LEU A 167 23.23 -14.47 -8.10
CA LEU A 167 24.34 -14.22 -8.99
C LEU A 167 25.58 -14.05 -8.10
N LEU A 168 26.48 -15.01 -8.16
CA LEU A 168 27.78 -14.88 -7.52
C LEU A 168 28.67 -13.98 -8.39
N PRO A 169 29.51 -13.12 -7.80
CA PRO A 169 30.50 -12.37 -8.53
C PRO A 169 31.54 -13.29 -9.17
#